data_16c50578911a44d51a7aa9099fd79174
#
_entry.id   16c50578911a44d51a7aa9099fd79174
#
_cell.length_a   1.000
_cell.length_b   1.000
_cell.length_c   1.000
_cell.angle_alpha   90.00
_cell.angle_beta   90.00
_cell.angle_gamma   90.00
#
_symmetry.space_group_name_H-M   'P 1'
#
loop_
_entity.id
_entity.type
_entity.pdbx_description
1 polymer ?
#
loop_
_entity_poly.entity_id
_entity_poly.type
_entity_poly.pdbx_seq_one_letter_code
_entity_poly.pdbx_strand_id
1 'polypeptide(L)'
;MSLRDLLIDTAPLRASRDFRAVFIARTVSLFGLGIATVALAAQVYDLSGSTLTVAAVSMVMSVSVLVGSLVGGVLADRTDRRRLIILARGAAALAFAGLAANAFLPEPSLWAIYLCIAWDGLASGVSVTALMAVAPTLVRRDQLPAAGALLSLTTEIGSVAAPFLGGVLLAASGPGTAFAVTAATTALTTLLVTRLRPLPPVRHEADPDDESGADDGSPLVALRYAVKHRVVGGLLLLGGATALFGVPVVLFPELVDTRFGGGELMLGLLYTAPAVGAVIASATSGWVGRSKRPGAVLIGSVLVTGLAVAGFGLSPSVVPAFLALAVAGAAGTVAAILDYALLQHHTPDRLRGRMVSVVTAEQTTGEIGGEAEVALLARWFNPGGAALLNGIVCALAAVVVALAVPGLRRATLPDDEEEDDDGHDGHEDGAGPSGPVHGTDPVHTEQGDGRPTAPASP
;
A
#
# COMPACT_ATOMS: atom_id res chain seq x y z
N MET A 1 19.48 -24.31 6.76
CA MET A 1 18.94 -23.00 7.20
C MET A 1 18.95 -22.97 8.72
N SER A 2 19.69 -22.06 9.32
CA SER A 2 19.69 -21.89 10.78
C SER A 2 18.43 -21.13 11.21
N LEU A 3 17.97 -21.31 12.45
CA LEU A 3 16.86 -20.51 13.01
C LEU A 3 17.11 -18.99 12.93
N ARG A 4 18.37 -18.58 12.78
CA ARG A 4 18.75 -17.17 12.57
C ARG A 4 18.43 -16.66 11.18
N ASP A 5 18.39 -17.54 10.17
CA ASP A 5 18.08 -17.19 8.78
C ASP A 5 16.57 -16.99 8.57
N LEU A 6 15.75 -17.42 9.55
CA LEU A 6 14.30 -17.23 9.59
C LEU A 6 13.87 -15.95 10.34
N LEU A 7 14.78 -15.32 11.08
CA LEU A 7 14.44 -14.11 11.83
C LEU A 7 14.71 -12.88 10.97
N ILE A 8 13.80 -11.90 11.07
CA ILE A 8 13.95 -10.62 10.39
C ILE A 8 15.25 -9.95 10.84
N ASP A 9 16.07 -9.56 9.85
CA ASP A 9 17.31 -8.86 10.11
C ASP A 9 17.05 -7.47 10.66
N THR A 10 17.47 -7.21 11.90
CA THR A 10 17.35 -5.92 12.58
C THR A 10 18.58 -5.03 12.41
N ALA A 11 19.54 -5.41 11.56
CA ALA A 11 20.74 -4.62 11.30
C ALA A 11 20.45 -3.16 10.88
N PRO A 12 19.44 -2.84 10.02
CA PRO A 12 19.11 -1.47 9.67
C PRO A 12 18.78 -0.58 10.87
N LEU A 13 18.08 -1.14 11.89
CA LEU A 13 17.72 -0.41 13.11
C LEU A 13 18.94 -0.09 13.99
N ARG A 14 19.99 -0.90 13.91
CA ARG A 14 21.22 -0.70 14.68
C ARG A 14 22.21 0.21 13.94
N ALA A 15 22.25 0.07 12.61
CA ALA A 15 23.21 0.78 11.77
C ALA A 15 22.84 2.27 11.54
N SER A 16 21.54 2.59 11.39
CA SER A 16 21.09 3.95 11.08
C SER A 16 20.21 4.53 12.17
N ARG A 17 20.65 5.65 12.78
CA ARG A 17 19.84 6.42 13.73
C ARG A 17 18.63 7.05 13.07
N ASP A 18 18.81 7.52 11.84
CA ASP A 18 17.75 8.18 11.08
C ASP A 18 16.68 7.17 10.66
N PHE A 19 17.08 5.98 10.18
CA PHE A 19 16.13 4.90 9.88
C PHE A 19 15.36 4.47 11.12
N ARG A 20 16.01 4.31 12.27
CA ARG A 20 15.33 3.98 13.52
C ARG A 20 14.32 5.04 13.94
N ALA A 21 14.64 6.33 13.79
CA ALA A 21 13.71 7.41 14.10
C ALA A 21 12.48 7.38 13.18
N VAL A 22 12.68 7.15 11.86
CA VAL A 22 11.59 7.00 10.88
C VAL A 22 10.76 5.74 11.16
N PHE A 23 11.39 4.63 11.49
CA PHE A 23 10.72 3.38 11.84
C PHE A 23 9.80 3.55 13.06
N ILE A 24 10.31 4.13 14.15
CA ILE A 24 9.51 4.42 15.35
C ILE A 24 8.39 5.41 15.02
N ALA A 25 8.70 6.49 14.31
CA ALA A 25 7.71 7.47 13.90
C ALA A 25 6.58 6.84 13.06
N ARG A 26 6.93 5.98 12.10
CA ARG A 26 5.95 5.26 11.28
C ARG A 26 5.08 4.33 12.11
N THR A 27 5.69 3.53 12.99
CA THR A 27 4.95 2.61 13.88
C THR A 27 3.95 3.37 14.75
N VAL A 28 4.40 4.41 15.45
CA VAL A 28 3.54 5.24 16.30
C VAL A 28 2.42 5.91 15.49
N SER A 29 2.73 6.36 14.26
CA SER A 29 1.75 6.97 13.38
C SER A 29 0.67 5.99 12.92
N LEU A 30 1.03 4.74 12.61
CA LEU A 30 0.07 3.70 12.21
C LEU A 30 -0.93 3.42 13.34
N PHE A 31 -0.46 3.34 14.58
CA PHE A 31 -1.34 3.17 15.75
C PHE A 31 -2.29 4.36 15.92
N GLY A 32 -1.78 5.60 15.83
CA GLY A 32 -2.62 6.80 15.90
C GLY A 32 -3.69 6.83 14.83
N LEU A 33 -3.32 6.54 13.57
CA LEU A 33 -4.25 6.54 12.44
C LEU A 33 -5.35 5.48 12.61
N GLY A 34 -5.01 4.23 13.00
CA GLY A 34 -6.01 3.18 13.19
C GLY A 34 -6.98 3.49 14.35
N ILE A 35 -6.49 4.13 15.43
CA ILE A 35 -7.36 4.63 16.51
C ILE A 35 -8.32 5.70 15.98
N ALA A 36 -7.81 6.67 15.21
CA ALA A 36 -8.62 7.74 14.64
C ALA A 36 -9.69 7.23 13.67
N THR A 37 -9.37 6.22 12.85
CA THR A 37 -10.30 5.64 11.88
C THR A 37 -11.57 5.10 12.57
N VAL A 38 -11.39 4.32 13.63
CA VAL A 38 -12.53 3.76 14.38
C VAL A 38 -13.32 4.86 15.10
N ALA A 39 -12.62 5.79 15.76
CA ALA A 39 -13.25 6.88 16.50
C ALA A 39 -14.01 7.85 15.59
N LEU A 40 -13.48 8.12 14.39
CA LEU A 40 -14.12 8.99 13.40
C LEU A 40 -15.44 8.39 12.90
N ALA A 41 -15.40 7.12 12.48
CA ALA A 41 -16.57 6.43 11.97
C ALA A 41 -17.68 6.35 13.03
N ALA A 42 -17.32 6.02 14.27
CA ALA A 42 -18.25 6.00 15.41
C ALA A 42 -18.86 7.38 15.66
N GLN A 43 -18.03 8.42 15.87
CA GLN A 43 -18.52 9.75 16.19
C GLN A 43 -19.41 10.33 15.10
N VAL A 44 -19.03 10.16 13.81
CA VAL A 44 -19.84 10.66 12.69
C VAL A 44 -21.19 9.95 12.65
N TYR A 45 -21.21 8.64 12.89
CA TYR A 45 -22.46 7.89 12.94
C TYR A 45 -23.31 8.30 14.14
N ASP A 46 -22.73 8.42 15.34
CA ASP A 46 -23.44 8.85 16.57
C ASP A 46 -24.10 10.23 16.42
N LEU A 47 -23.41 11.16 15.73
CA LEU A 47 -23.92 12.52 15.51
C LEU A 47 -24.97 12.61 14.42
N SER A 48 -24.94 11.73 13.42
CA SER A 48 -25.77 11.84 12.21
C SER A 48 -26.85 10.76 12.11
N GLY A 49 -26.67 9.61 12.74
CA GLY A 49 -27.49 8.42 12.55
C GLY A 49 -27.49 7.91 11.10
N SER A 50 -26.43 8.21 10.31
CA SER A 50 -26.47 8.01 8.86
C SER A 50 -25.14 7.48 8.31
N THR A 51 -25.17 6.27 7.79
CA THR A 51 -24.05 5.68 7.04
C THR A 51 -23.62 6.55 5.84
N LEU A 52 -24.57 7.24 5.19
CA LEU A 52 -24.23 8.15 4.09
C LEU A 52 -23.36 9.32 4.56
N THR A 53 -23.55 9.81 5.78
CA THR A 53 -22.69 10.85 6.36
C THR A 53 -21.30 10.32 6.66
N VAL A 54 -21.19 9.08 7.15
CA VAL A 54 -19.90 8.40 7.34
C VAL A 54 -19.15 8.28 6.00
N ALA A 55 -19.83 7.78 4.96
CA ALA A 55 -19.26 7.70 3.61
C ALA A 55 -18.85 9.08 3.07
N ALA A 56 -19.65 10.12 3.28
CA ALA A 56 -19.31 11.47 2.84
C ALA A 56 -18.03 12.01 3.52
N VAL A 57 -17.83 11.73 4.81
CA VAL A 57 -16.60 12.09 5.53
C VAL A 57 -15.40 11.33 4.98
N SER A 58 -15.53 10.02 4.73
CA SER A 58 -14.50 9.19 4.09
C SER A 58 -14.15 9.70 2.70
N MET A 59 -15.15 10.06 1.88
CA MET A 59 -14.93 10.66 0.54
C MET A 59 -14.15 11.96 0.63
N VAL A 60 -14.51 12.87 1.55
CA VAL A 60 -13.79 14.13 1.75
C VAL A 60 -12.34 13.85 2.13
N MET A 61 -12.09 12.88 3.00
CA MET A 61 -10.73 12.46 3.37
C MET A 61 -9.94 11.95 2.15
N SER A 62 -10.50 10.98 1.41
CA SER A 62 -9.83 10.34 0.27
C SER A 62 -9.53 11.34 -0.85
N VAL A 63 -10.50 12.22 -1.20
CA VAL A 63 -10.28 13.29 -2.17
C VAL A 63 -9.20 14.27 -1.70
N SER A 64 -9.21 14.63 -0.42
CA SER A 64 -8.21 15.53 0.16
C SER A 64 -6.81 14.91 0.17
N VAL A 65 -6.69 13.62 0.48
CA VAL A 65 -5.43 12.86 0.39
C VAL A 65 -4.92 12.83 -1.05
N LEU A 66 -5.79 12.59 -2.03
CA LEU A 66 -5.42 12.60 -3.45
C LEU A 66 -4.89 13.97 -3.88
N VAL A 67 -5.60 15.05 -3.58
CA VAL A 67 -5.17 16.42 -3.86
C VAL A 67 -3.85 16.72 -3.14
N GLY A 68 -3.74 16.37 -1.87
CA GLY A 68 -2.53 16.50 -1.06
C GLY A 68 -1.34 15.75 -1.64
N SER A 69 -1.54 14.54 -2.17
CA SER A 69 -0.48 13.74 -2.80
C SER A 69 0.04 14.37 -4.08
N LEU A 70 -0.84 14.91 -4.92
CA LEU A 70 -0.47 15.63 -6.15
C LEU A 70 0.34 16.88 -5.83
N VAL A 71 -0.13 17.69 -4.88
CA VAL A 71 0.57 18.89 -4.42
C VAL A 71 1.89 18.52 -3.75
N GLY A 72 1.87 17.47 -2.93
CA GLY A 72 3.03 16.96 -2.20
C GLY A 72 4.15 16.50 -3.12
N GLY A 73 3.83 15.84 -4.23
CA GLY A 73 4.80 15.45 -5.25
C GLY A 73 5.56 16.66 -5.81
N VAL A 74 4.83 17.68 -6.27
CA VAL A 74 5.41 18.92 -6.81
C VAL A 74 6.24 19.67 -5.76
N LEU A 75 5.78 19.70 -4.50
CA LEU A 75 6.51 20.36 -3.42
C LEU A 75 7.77 19.59 -3.03
N ALA A 76 7.73 18.26 -3.00
CA ALA A 76 8.86 17.40 -2.64
C ALA A 76 10.03 17.53 -3.63
N ASP A 77 9.75 17.84 -4.89
CA ASP A 77 10.79 18.08 -5.91
C ASP A 77 11.44 19.45 -5.80
N ARG A 78 10.76 20.43 -5.17
CA ARG A 78 11.21 21.83 -5.08
C ARG A 78 11.72 22.25 -3.72
N THR A 79 11.39 21.50 -2.67
CA THR A 79 11.68 21.90 -1.28
C THR A 79 12.43 20.80 -0.51
N ASP A 80 13.01 21.19 0.63
CA ASP A 80 13.59 20.22 1.56
C ASP A 80 12.50 19.27 2.07
N ARG A 81 12.63 17.99 1.72
CA ARG A 81 11.66 16.93 2.07
C ARG A 81 11.43 16.82 3.58
N ARG A 82 12.47 17.02 4.40
CA ARG A 82 12.33 17.02 5.86
C ARG A 82 11.40 18.13 6.33
N ARG A 83 11.58 19.38 5.82
CA ARG A 83 10.71 20.51 6.18
C ARG A 83 9.29 20.27 5.76
N LEU A 84 9.09 19.74 4.56
CA LEU A 84 7.77 19.40 4.03
C LEU A 84 7.04 18.38 4.90
N ILE A 85 7.73 17.30 5.32
CA ILE A 85 7.16 16.29 6.22
C ILE A 85 6.81 16.90 7.58
N ILE A 86 7.69 17.72 8.17
CA ILE A 86 7.44 18.36 9.47
C ILE A 86 6.20 19.25 9.41
N LEU A 87 6.08 20.08 8.38
CA LEU A 87 4.93 20.98 8.21
C LEU A 87 3.63 20.20 7.99
N ALA A 88 3.65 19.20 7.11
CA ALA A 88 2.48 18.38 6.81
C ALA A 88 2.02 17.58 8.05
N ARG A 89 2.94 16.92 8.76
CA ARG A 89 2.57 16.18 9.98
C ARG A 89 2.17 17.08 11.14
N GLY A 90 2.76 18.26 11.25
CA GLY A 90 2.34 19.29 12.22
C GLY A 90 0.92 19.77 11.93
N ALA A 91 0.58 19.98 10.66
CA ALA A 91 -0.76 20.33 10.21
C ALA A 91 -1.78 19.20 10.51
N ALA A 92 -1.41 17.93 10.28
CA ALA A 92 -2.23 16.77 10.65
C ALA A 92 -2.45 16.68 12.18
N ALA A 93 -1.40 16.93 12.99
CA ALA A 93 -1.54 16.94 14.45
C ALA A 93 -2.54 18.02 14.91
N LEU A 94 -2.54 19.20 14.27
CA LEU A 94 -3.51 20.26 14.57
C LEU A 94 -4.93 19.87 14.15
N ALA A 95 -5.10 19.14 13.04
CA ALA A 95 -6.41 18.63 12.64
C ALA A 95 -6.99 17.66 13.68
N PHE A 96 -6.16 16.68 14.15
CA PHE A 96 -6.58 15.76 15.21
C PHE A 96 -6.82 16.46 16.55
N ALA A 97 -6.06 17.50 16.89
CA ALA A 97 -6.33 18.33 18.05
C ALA A 97 -7.66 19.09 17.92
N GLY A 98 -7.99 19.57 16.72
CA GLY A 98 -9.28 20.18 16.39
C GLY A 98 -10.44 19.19 16.53
N LEU A 99 -10.28 17.94 16.03
CA LEU A 99 -11.26 16.87 16.23
C LEU A 99 -11.46 16.55 17.72
N ALA A 100 -10.36 16.45 18.48
CA ALA A 100 -10.44 16.23 19.92
C ALA A 100 -11.20 17.36 20.62
N ALA A 101 -10.85 18.61 20.31
CA ALA A 101 -11.53 19.78 20.87
C ALA A 101 -13.02 19.78 20.52
N ASN A 102 -13.38 19.49 19.27
CA ASN A 102 -14.77 19.37 18.84
C ASN A 102 -15.51 18.25 19.59
N ALA A 103 -14.87 17.08 19.77
CA ALA A 103 -15.49 15.94 20.45
C ALA A 103 -15.71 16.17 21.96
N PHE A 104 -14.97 17.07 22.59
CA PHE A 104 -15.19 17.47 23.99
C PHE A 104 -16.23 18.57 24.18
N LEU A 105 -16.76 19.16 23.07
CA LEU A 105 -17.84 20.13 23.19
C LEU A 105 -19.15 19.44 23.64
N PRO A 106 -20.02 20.14 24.35
CA PRO A 106 -21.37 19.62 24.68
C PRO A 106 -22.21 19.28 23.45
N GLU A 107 -22.01 20.01 22.35
CA GLU A 107 -22.65 19.80 21.06
C GLU A 107 -21.57 19.76 19.97
N PRO A 108 -20.99 18.57 19.66
CA PRO A 108 -20.01 18.44 18.61
C PRO A 108 -20.60 18.75 17.24
N SER A 109 -19.82 19.46 16.40
CA SER A 109 -20.25 19.90 15.08
C SER A 109 -19.74 18.98 13.98
N LEU A 110 -20.63 18.48 13.12
CA LEU A 110 -20.26 17.74 11.90
C LEU A 110 -19.42 18.59 10.92
N TRP A 111 -19.70 19.89 10.83
CA TRP A 111 -18.92 20.78 9.96
C TRP A 111 -17.47 20.92 10.40
N ALA A 112 -17.23 20.93 11.71
CA ALA A 112 -15.87 20.92 12.25
C ALA A 112 -15.15 19.62 11.89
N ILE A 113 -15.84 18.47 11.90
CA ILE A 113 -15.28 17.19 11.48
C ILE A 113 -14.90 17.26 9.99
N TYR A 114 -15.78 17.70 9.09
CA TYR A 114 -15.47 17.84 7.66
C TYR A 114 -14.25 18.71 7.41
N LEU A 115 -14.15 19.87 8.08
CA LEU A 115 -13.01 20.78 7.94
C LEU A 115 -11.70 20.15 8.44
N CYS A 116 -11.73 19.53 9.62
CA CYS A 116 -10.53 18.88 10.18
C CYS A 116 -10.07 17.70 9.31
N ILE A 117 -11.00 16.89 8.80
CA ILE A 117 -10.67 15.75 7.95
C ILE A 117 -10.17 16.20 6.56
N ALA A 118 -10.77 17.23 5.96
CA ALA A 118 -10.25 17.79 4.72
C ALA A 118 -8.81 18.33 4.92
N TRP A 119 -8.56 18.98 6.04
CA TRP A 119 -7.25 19.49 6.40
C TRP A 119 -6.23 18.37 6.64
N ASP A 120 -6.62 17.34 7.42
CA ASP A 120 -5.79 16.16 7.65
C ASP A 120 -5.48 15.41 6.35
N GLY A 121 -6.48 15.19 5.50
CA GLY A 121 -6.30 14.51 4.22
C GLY A 121 -5.29 15.21 3.33
N LEU A 122 -5.39 16.54 3.17
CA LEU A 122 -4.39 17.33 2.43
C LEU A 122 -2.98 17.17 3.03
N ALA A 123 -2.86 17.32 4.33
CA ALA A 123 -1.59 17.22 5.05
C ALA A 123 -0.99 15.80 4.95
N SER A 124 -1.82 14.77 5.13
CA SER A 124 -1.42 13.37 5.03
C SER A 124 -0.96 12.99 3.63
N GLY A 125 -1.67 13.45 2.58
CA GLY A 125 -1.26 13.25 1.19
C GLY A 125 0.13 13.81 0.89
N VAL A 126 0.40 15.05 1.33
CA VAL A 126 1.72 15.67 1.20
C VAL A 126 2.79 14.87 1.97
N SER A 127 2.47 14.41 3.19
CA SER A 127 3.42 13.67 4.04
C SER A 127 3.78 12.31 3.46
N VAL A 128 2.81 11.56 2.93
CA VAL A 128 3.02 10.21 2.39
C VAL A 128 3.97 10.25 1.19
N THR A 129 3.73 11.15 0.23
CA THR A 129 4.59 11.32 -0.94
C THR A 129 6.02 11.68 -0.57
N ALA A 130 6.20 12.62 0.36
CA ALA A 130 7.52 13.01 0.83
C ALA A 130 8.25 11.88 1.58
N LEU A 131 7.54 11.06 2.39
CA LEU A 131 8.13 9.94 3.12
C LEU A 131 8.54 8.78 2.20
N MET A 132 7.75 8.46 1.18
CA MET A 132 8.10 7.42 0.20
C MET A 132 9.42 7.73 -0.52
N ALA A 133 9.65 9.01 -0.82
CA ALA A 133 10.89 9.46 -1.46
C ALA A 133 12.12 9.43 -0.53
N VAL A 134 11.93 9.39 0.78
CA VAL A 134 13.02 9.44 1.78
C VAL A 134 13.47 8.04 2.23
N ALA A 135 12.56 7.10 2.39
CA ALA A 135 12.84 5.78 2.97
C ALA A 135 14.06 5.06 2.36
N PRO A 136 14.24 5.00 1.02
CA PRO A 136 15.38 4.33 0.39
C PRO A 136 16.73 5.02 0.65
N THR A 137 16.72 6.32 0.99
CA THR A 137 17.96 7.12 1.19
C THR A 137 18.57 6.98 2.59
N LEU A 138 17.84 6.37 3.53
CA LEU A 138 18.24 6.28 4.94
C LEU A 138 19.01 5.00 5.27
N VAL A 139 19.06 4.04 4.37
CA VAL A 139 19.71 2.73 4.54
C VAL A 139 20.67 2.45 3.40
N ARG A 140 21.66 1.59 3.64
CA ARG A 140 22.58 1.14 2.60
C ARG A 140 21.83 0.22 1.62
N ARG A 141 22.30 0.13 0.39
CA ARG A 141 21.67 -0.69 -0.66
C ARG A 141 21.55 -2.18 -0.26
N ASP A 142 22.57 -2.71 0.41
CA ASP A 142 22.58 -4.09 0.93
C ASP A 142 21.53 -4.34 2.05
N GLN A 143 21.07 -3.29 2.72
CA GLN A 143 20.09 -3.36 3.82
C GLN A 143 18.65 -3.03 3.38
N LEU A 144 18.41 -2.64 2.13
CA LEU A 144 17.09 -2.29 1.61
C LEU A 144 16.04 -3.41 1.78
N PRO A 145 16.36 -4.70 1.50
CA PRO A 145 15.40 -5.79 1.70
C PRO A 145 14.99 -5.94 3.17
N ALA A 146 15.97 -5.89 4.10
CA ALA A 146 15.71 -5.99 5.54
C ALA A 146 14.90 -4.80 6.06
N ALA A 147 15.21 -3.58 5.59
CA ALA A 147 14.44 -2.39 5.91
C ALA A 147 12.99 -2.48 5.40
N GLY A 148 12.78 -2.95 4.18
CA GLY A 148 11.46 -3.22 3.61
C GLY A 148 10.67 -4.23 4.44
N ALA A 149 11.28 -5.36 4.82
CA ALA A 149 10.65 -6.38 5.65
C ALA A 149 10.21 -5.84 7.03
N LEU A 150 11.06 -5.02 7.68
CA LEU A 150 10.73 -4.37 8.94
C LEU A 150 9.54 -3.40 8.79
N LEU A 151 9.52 -2.59 7.73
CA LEU A 151 8.42 -1.66 7.47
C LEU A 151 7.11 -2.39 7.16
N SER A 152 7.15 -3.49 6.42
CA SER A 152 5.98 -4.34 6.14
C SER A 152 5.43 -4.96 7.42
N LEU A 153 6.31 -5.52 8.26
CA LEU A 153 5.89 -6.10 9.55
C LEU A 153 5.16 -5.08 10.44
N THR A 154 5.66 -3.83 10.51
CA THR A 154 4.97 -2.80 11.28
C THR A 154 3.60 -2.44 10.71
N THR A 155 3.46 -2.45 9.38
CA THR A 155 2.17 -2.22 8.72
C THR A 155 1.19 -3.33 9.07
N GLU A 156 1.62 -4.60 8.99
CA GLU A 156 0.76 -5.76 9.32
C GLU A 156 0.33 -5.76 10.79
N ILE A 157 1.27 -5.54 11.72
CA ILE A 157 0.93 -5.45 13.15
C ILE A 157 0.02 -4.25 13.41
N GLY A 158 0.32 -3.10 12.80
CA GLY A 158 -0.47 -1.87 12.96
C GLY A 158 -1.90 -2.03 12.44
N SER A 159 -2.10 -2.68 11.29
CA SER A 159 -3.42 -2.88 10.70
C SER A 159 -4.35 -3.74 11.58
N VAL A 160 -3.80 -4.68 12.35
CA VAL A 160 -4.55 -5.52 13.30
C VAL A 160 -4.72 -4.81 14.64
N ALA A 161 -3.61 -4.36 15.23
CA ALA A 161 -3.63 -3.88 16.62
C ALA A 161 -4.23 -2.47 16.77
N ALA A 162 -4.05 -1.59 15.77
CA ALA A 162 -4.47 -0.20 15.91
C ALA A 162 -6.00 -0.01 15.93
N PRO A 163 -6.81 -0.63 15.04
CA PRO A 163 -8.27 -0.53 15.13
C PRO A 163 -8.82 -1.18 16.41
N PHE A 164 -8.25 -2.31 16.84
CA PHE A 164 -8.63 -2.95 18.10
C PHE A 164 -8.40 -2.02 19.29
N LEU A 165 -7.20 -1.43 19.40
CA LEU A 165 -6.89 -0.46 20.45
C LEU A 165 -7.77 0.80 20.33
N GLY A 166 -8.12 1.19 19.10
CA GLY A 166 -9.09 2.26 18.84
C GLY A 166 -10.45 1.97 19.46
N GLY A 167 -10.99 0.78 19.22
CA GLY A 167 -12.25 0.34 19.82
C GLY A 167 -12.20 0.28 21.36
N VAL A 168 -11.10 -0.27 21.92
CA VAL A 168 -10.89 -0.30 23.38
C VAL A 168 -10.82 1.10 23.97
N LEU A 169 -10.05 2.00 23.37
CA LEU A 169 -9.88 3.37 23.85
C LEU A 169 -11.17 4.17 23.73
N LEU A 170 -11.89 3.98 22.63
CA LEU A 170 -13.19 4.60 22.39
C LEU A 170 -14.21 4.17 23.45
N ALA A 171 -14.31 2.86 23.71
CA ALA A 171 -15.19 2.29 24.74
C ALA A 171 -14.85 2.78 26.16
N ALA A 172 -13.55 2.94 26.46
CA ALA A 172 -13.10 3.35 27.79
C ALA A 172 -13.24 4.86 28.06
N SER A 173 -13.07 5.71 27.03
CA SER A 173 -12.83 7.14 27.24
C SER A 173 -13.48 8.06 26.17
N GLY A 174 -14.20 7.49 25.23
CA GLY A 174 -14.91 8.22 24.17
C GLY A 174 -14.02 8.80 23.05
N PRO A 175 -14.64 9.41 22.01
CA PRO A 175 -13.96 9.84 20.80
C PRO A 175 -12.98 10.99 21.04
N GLY A 176 -13.26 11.90 21.96
CA GLY A 176 -12.38 13.02 22.28
C GLY A 176 -10.99 12.57 22.74
N THR A 177 -10.94 11.54 23.61
CA THR A 177 -9.68 10.96 24.08
C THR A 177 -8.95 10.22 22.94
N ALA A 178 -9.67 9.48 22.09
CA ALA A 178 -9.09 8.80 20.95
C ALA A 178 -8.39 9.80 19.99
N PHE A 179 -9.05 10.91 19.66
CA PHE A 179 -8.42 11.95 18.83
C PHE A 179 -7.28 12.68 19.54
N ALA A 180 -7.38 12.91 20.85
CA ALA A 180 -6.29 13.51 21.62
C ALA A 180 -5.04 12.62 21.64
N VAL A 181 -5.20 11.31 21.78
CA VAL A 181 -4.11 10.32 21.65
C VAL A 181 -3.53 10.34 20.25
N THR A 182 -4.38 10.39 19.21
CA THR A 182 -3.92 10.49 17.81
C THR A 182 -3.16 11.80 17.56
N ALA A 183 -3.64 12.92 18.07
CA ALA A 183 -2.94 14.20 17.99
C ALA A 183 -1.55 14.14 18.67
N ALA A 184 -1.49 13.57 19.88
CA ALA A 184 -0.25 13.42 20.65
C ALA A 184 0.76 12.49 19.93
N THR A 185 0.30 11.34 19.40
CA THR A 185 1.15 10.42 18.63
C THR A 185 1.64 11.07 17.33
N THR A 186 0.79 11.83 16.63
CA THR A 186 1.17 12.57 15.42
C THR A 186 2.16 13.71 15.73
N ALA A 187 1.96 14.44 16.82
CA ALA A 187 2.92 15.46 17.29
C ALA A 187 4.27 14.82 17.69
N LEU A 188 4.25 13.69 18.40
CA LEU A 188 5.46 12.95 18.76
C LEU A 188 6.23 12.50 17.50
N THR A 189 5.54 11.95 16.50
CA THR A 189 6.17 11.56 15.23
C THR A 189 6.75 12.77 14.50
N THR A 190 6.07 13.90 14.52
CA THR A 190 6.59 15.18 13.99
C THR A 190 7.90 15.57 14.68
N LEU A 191 7.93 15.51 16.02
CA LEU A 191 9.14 15.78 16.80
C LEU A 191 10.28 14.80 16.49
N LEU A 192 10.00 13.52 16.25
CA LEU A 192 11.02 12.56 15.86
C LEU A 192 11.61 12.89 14.47
N VAL A 193 10.79 13.32 13.53
CA VAL A 193 11.24 13.73 12.19
C VAL A 193 12.09 15.02 12.26
N THR A 194 11.88 15.90 13.22
CA THR A 194 12.75 17.11 13.39
C THR A 194 14.20 16.75 13.73
N ARG A 195 14.46 15.55 14.23
CA ARG A 195 15.82 15.07 14.55
C ARG A 195 16.56 14.48 13.35
N LEU A 196 15.88 14.28 12.21
CA LEU A 196 16.51 13.82 10.97
C LEU A 196 17.45 14.90 10.40
N ARG A 197 18.44 14.46 9.64
CA ARG A 197 19.30 15.34 8.86
C ARG A 197 18.49 16.07 7.77
N PRO A 198 18.93 17.25 7.29
CA PRO A 198 18.33 17.87 6.11
C PRO A 198 18.35 16.90 4.93
N LEU A 199 17.23 16.85 4.20
CA LEU A 199 17.02 15.97 3.06
C LEU A 199 16.76 16.83 1.81
N PRO A 200 17.85 17.36 1.20
CA PRO A 200 17.72 18.22 0.03
C PRO A 200 17.01 17.48 -1.11
N PRO A 201 16.31 18.20 -2.00
CA PRO A 201 15.68 17.62 -3.16
C PRO A 201 16.75 16.90 -4.00
N VAL A 202 16.45 15.66 -4.40
CA VAL A 202 17.29 14.95 -5.37
C VAL A 202 17.03 15.61 -6.71
N ARG A 203 18.01 16.36 -7.21
CA ARG A 203 18.00 16.74 -8.61
C ARG A 203 18.17 15.47 -9.43
N HIS A 204 17.14 15.02 -10.09
CA HIS A 204 17.33 14.14 -11.24
C HIS A 204 18.03 15.04 -12.29
N GLU A 205 19.34 14.90 -12.42
CA GLU A 205 19.98 15.28 -13.66
C GLU A 205 19.26 14.46 -14.72
N ALA A 206 18.55 15.15 -15.61
CA ALA A 206 17.98 14.51 -16.79
C ALA A 206 19.15 13.80 -17.47
N ASP A 207 19.08 12.47 -17.54
CA ASP A 207 20.06 11.68 -18.26
C ASP A 207 19.97 12.17 -19.73
N PRO A 208 21.04 12.78 -20.30
CA PRO A 208 20.97 13.30 -21.66
C PRO A 208 20.71 12.20 -22.70
N ASP A 209 20.89 10.93 -22.31
CA ASP A 209 20.69 9.75 -23.14
C ASP A 209 19.31 9.13 -22.95
N ASP A 210 18.44 9.72 -22.09
CA ASP A 210 17.03 9.34 -22.00
C ASP A 210 16.26 9.91 -23.23
N GLU A 211 16.64 9.41 -24.42
CA GLU A 211 15.90 9.62 -25.68
C GLU A 211 14.50 8.98 -25.69
N SER A 212 13.92 8.66 -24.53
CA SER A 212 12.48 8.39 -24.43
C SER A 212 11.64 9.65 -24.57
N GLY A 213 12.24 10.72 -25.07
CA GLY A 213 11.58 11.91 -25.54
C GLY A 213 10.67 11.60 -26.72
N ALA A 214 9.36 11.79 -26.52
CA ALA A 214 8.27 11.81 -27.49
C ALA A 214 7.24 10.66 -27.45
N ASP A 215 7.31 9.70 -26.52
CA ASP A 215 6.11 8.93 -26.24
C ASP A 215 5.42 9.55 -25.00
N ASP A 216 4.25 10.18 -25.22
CA ASP A 216 3.46 10.88 -24.22
C ASP A 216 3.55 10.18 -22.84
N GLY A 217 4.20 10.84 -21.85
CA GLY A 217 4.34 10.32 -20.49
C GLY A 217 3.01 10.06 -19.76
N SER A 218 1.93 10.05 -20.52
CA SER A 218 0.55 9.94 -20.09
C SER A 218 0.21 8.52 -19.60
N PRO A 219 -0.42 8.36 -18.43
CA PRO A 219 -1.02 7.11 -17.97
C PRO A 219 -2.02 6.50 -18.97
N LEU A 220 -2.55 7.31 -19.89
CA LEU A 220 -3.48 6.88 -20.94
C LEU A 220 -2.87 5.83 -21.88
N VAL A 221 -1.55 5.85 -22.08
CA VAL A 221 -0.87 4.83 -22.90
C VAL A 221 -0.95 3.46 -22.23
N ALA A 222 -0.73 3.40 -20.91
CA ALA A 222 -0.86 2.16 -20.14
C ALA A 222 -2.32 1.67 -20.09
N LEU A 223 -3.27 2.58 -19.93
CA LEU A 223 -4.70 2.26 -19.96
C LEU A 223 -5.10 1.72 -21.35
N ARG A 224 -4.62 2.32 -22.44
CA ARG A 224 -4.86 1.84 -23.80
C ARG A 224 -4.25 0.47 -24.05
N TYR A 225 -3.08 0.19 -23.47
CA TYR A 225 -2.48 -1.13 -23.48
C TYR A 225 -3.34 -2.14 -22.74
N ALA A 226 -3.79 -1.82 -21.52
CA ALA A 226 -4.63 -2.67 -20.69
C ALA A 226 -5.95 -3.05 -21.41
N VAL A 227 -6.63 -2.09 -22.04
CA VAL A 227 -7.86 -2.35 -22.81
C VAL A 227 -7.62 -3.27 -24.00
N LYS A 228 -6.44 -3.20 -24.63
CA LYS A 228 -6.09 -4.07 -25.76
C LYS A 228 -5.59 -5.46 -25.33
N HIS A 229 -4.94 -5.56 -24.19
CA HIS A 229 -4.37 -6.80 -23.70
C HIS A 229 -5.34 -7.53 -22.77
N ARG A 230 -5.97 -8.59 -23.25
CA ARG A 230 -7.08 -9.29 -22.57
C ARG A 230 -6.77 -9.70 -21.11
N VAL A 231 -5.54 -10.17 -20.83
CA VAL A 231 -5.16 -10.59 -19.49
C VAL A 231 -5.04 -9.37 -18.58
N VAL A 232 -4.32 -8.32 -18.99
CA VAL A 232 -4.15 -7.09 -18.20
C VAL A 232 -5.48 -6.38 -17.98
N GLY A 233 -6.33 -6.31 -19.01
CA GLY A 233 -7.69 -5.78 -18.86
C GLY A 233 -8.54 -6.59 -17.89
N GLY A 234 -8.39 -7.93 -17.88
CA GLY A 234 -9.05 -8.81 -16.90
C GLY A 234 -8.57 -8.59 -15.47
N LEU A 235 -7.26 -8.32 -15.28
CA LEU A 235 -6.68 -7.96 -13.98
C LEU A 235 -7.29 -6.66 -13.46
N LEU A 236 -7.29 -5.59 -14.29
CA LEU A 236 -7.93 -4.33 -13.91
C LEU A 236 -9.42 -4.49 -13.61
N LEU A 237 -10.15 -5.28 -14.36
CA LEU A 237 -11.58 -5.52 -14.06
C LEU A 237 -11.78 -6.22 -12.71
N LEU A 238 -10.92 -7.16 -12.34
CA LEU A 238 -10.96 -7.80 -11.01
C LEU A 238 -10.53 -6.87 -9.90
N GLY A 239 -9.45 -6.10 -10.12
CA GLY A 239 -8.97 -5.07 -9.20
C GLY A 239 -10.05 -4.03 -8.92
N GLY A 240 -10.65 -3.47 -9.97
CA GLY A 240 -11.75 -2.52 -9.86
C GLY A 240 -13.00 -3.10 -9.19
N ALA A 241 -13.32 -4.36 -9.46
CA ALA A 241 -14.44 -5.03 -8.78
C ALA A 241 -14.18 -5.19 -7.27
N THR A 242 -12.95 -5.54 -6.86
CA THR A 242 -12.60 -5.64 -5.44
C THR A 242 -12.49 -4.28 -4.77
N ALA A 243 -12.03 -3.25 -5.47
CA ALA A 243 -11.97 -1.89 -4.95
C ALA A 243 -13.37 -1.29 -4.76
N LEU A 244 -14.28 -1.54 -5.71
CA LEU A 244 -15.63 -0.99 -5.68
C LEU A 244 -16.58 -1.81 -4.77
N PHE A 245 -16.49 -3.13 -4.81
CA PHE A 245 -17.41 -4.07 -4.13
C PHE A 245 -16.72 -4.91 -3.05
N GLY A 246 -15.61 -4.42 -2.48
CA GLY A 246 -14.88 -5.11 -1.41
C GLY A 246 -15.56 -4.98 -0.04
N VAL A 247 -14.75 -4.95 1.02
CA VAL A 247 -15.26 -4.90 2.40
C VAL A 247 -15.90 -3.53 2.68
N PRO A 248 -17.22 -3.48 2.98
CA PRO A 248 -17.97 -2.23 3.15
C PRO A 248 -17.79 -1.64 4.55
N VAL A 249 -16.62 -1.07 4.85
CA VAL A 249 -16.28 -0.58 6.20
C VAL A 249 -17.21 0.53 6.72
N VAL A 250 -17.80 1.31 5.83
CA VAL A 250 -18.74 2.40 6.19
C VAL A 250 -20.03 1.90 6.82
N LEU A 251 -20.38 0.60 6.63
CA LEU A 251 -21.56 -0.03 7.25
C LEU A 251 -21.31 -0.47 8.69
N PHE A 252 -20.07 -0.57 9.14
CA PHE A 252 -19.75 -1.15 10.44
C PHE A 252 -20.42 -0.43 11.62
N PRO A 253 -20.41 0.92 11.72
CA PRO A 253 -21.07 1.59 12.83
C PRO A 253 -22.57 1.30 12.89
N GLU A 254 -23.28 1.35 11.75
CA GLU A 254 -24.71 1.10 11.68
C GLU A 254 -25.06 -0.36 11.99
N LEU A 255 -24.25 -1.34 11.54
CA LEU A 255 -24.45 -2.76 11.85
C LEU A 255 -24.17 -3.07 13.32
N VAL A 256 -23.18 -2.42 13.93
CA VAL A 256 -22.91 -2.57 15.36
C VAL A 256 -24.06 -2.04 16.17
N ASP A 257 -24.58 -0.88 15.84
CA ASP A 257 -25.71 -0.25 16.55
C ASP A 257 -27.01 -1.04 16.36
N THR A 258 -27.38 -1.35 15.13
CA THR A 258 -28.71 -1.90 14.80
C THR A 258 -28.82 -3.42 14.93
N ARG A 259 -27.71 -4.18 14.79
CA ARG A 259 -27.76 -5.64 14.68
C ARG A 259 -26.94 -6.39 15.72
N PHE A 260 -25.77 -5.88 16.10
CA PHE A 260 -24.84 -6.61 16.96
C PHE A 260 -24.92 -6.22 18.44
N GLY A 261 -25.85 -5.34 18.81
CA GLY A 261 -26.13 -4.98 20.19
C GLY A 261 -25.31 -3.80 20.73
N GLY A 262 -24.67 -3.04 19.82
CA GLY A 262 -23.92 -1.83 20.17
C GLY A 262 -22.54 -2.09 20.79
N GLY A 263 -21.81 -1.00 20.98
CA GLY A 263 -20.52 -0.99 21.68
C GLY A 263 -19.33 -0.81 20.79
N GLU A 264 -18.50 0.14 21.17
CA GLU A 264 -17.33 0.61 20.43
C GLU A 264 -16.24 -0.48 20.31
N LEU A 265 -16.19 -1.41 21.27
CA LEU A 265 -15.29 -2.55 21.20
C LEU A 265 -15.63 -3.48 20.02
N MET A 266 -16.93 -3.71 19.77
CA MET A 266 -17.38 -4.50 18.62
C MET A 266 -17.01 -3.83 17.30
N LEU A 267 -17.13 -2.51 17.24
CA LEU A 267 -16.69 -1.73 16.10
C LEU A 267 -15.18 -1.93 15.84
N GLY A 268 -14.36 -1.79 16.87
CA GLY A 268 -12.92 -2.06 16.76
C GLY A 268 -12.59 -3.48 16.30
N LEU A 269 -13.34 -4.48 16.76
CA LEU A 269 -13.21 -5.88 16.32
C LEU A 269 -13.54 -6.04 14.83
N LEU A 270 -14.63 -5.42 14.34
CA LEU A 270 -14.98 -5.50 12.90
C LEU A 270 -13.93 -4.86 12.01
N TYR A 271 -13.39 -3.70 12.41
CA TYR A 271 -12.28 -3.07 11.67
C TYR A 271 -10.99 -3.91 11.69
N THR A 272 -10.75 -4.69 12.75
CA THR A 272 -9.58 -5.57 12.88
C THR A 272 -9.73 -6.85 12.06
N ALA A 273 -10.95 -7.34 11.85
CA ALA A 273 -11.20 -8.66 11.26
C ALA A 273 -10.55 -8.88 9.89
N PRO A 274 -10.67 -7.98 8.89
CA PRO A 274 -10.02 -8.17 7.60
C PRO A 274 -8.50 -8.22 7.71
N ALA A 275 -7.91 -7.41 8.60
CA ALA A 275 -6.47 -7.37 8.81
C ALA A 275 -5.94 -8.66 9.44
N VAL A 276 -6.68 -9.29 10.36
CA VAL A 276 -6.33 -10.62 10.90
C VAL A 276 -6.26 -11.65 9.77
N GLY A 277 -7.25 -11.66 8.90
CA GLY A 277 -7.25 -12.53 7.73
C GLY A 277 -6.06 -12.27 6.79
N ALA A 278 -5.78 -11.00 6.52
CA ALA A 278 -4.65 -10.57 5.69
C ALA A 278 -3.31 -11.05 6.24
N VAL A 279 -3.08 -10.90 7.56
CA VAL A 279 -1.86 -11.36 8.23
C VAL A 279 -1.71 -12.88 8.12
N ILE A 280 -2.77 -13.64 8.35
CA ILE A 280 -2.75 -15.10 8.21
C ILE A 280 -2.41 -15.50 6.77
N ALA A 281 -3.06 -14.87 5.78
CA ALA A 281 -2.80 -15.15 4.36
C ALA A 281 -1.35 -14.78 3.97
N SER A 282 -0.86 -13.61 4.39
CA SER A 282 0.52 -13.18 4.14
C SER A 282 1.54 -14.16 4.74
N ALA A 283 1.33 -14.59 6.00
CA ALA A 283 2.21 -15.53 6.68
C ALA A 283 2.22 -16.94 6.03
N THR A 284 1.13 -17.31 5.37
CA THR A 284 0.97 -18.60 4.70
C THR A 284 1.10 -18.53 3.18
N SER A 285 1.49 -17.38 2.61
CA SER A 285 1.48 -17.11 1.16
C SER A 285 2.54 -17.86 0.34
N GLY A 286 3.47 -18.59 0.96
CA GLY A 286 4.57 -19.29 0.25
C GLY A 286 4.13 -20.29 -0.83
N TRP A 287 2.88 -20.74 -0.82
CA TRP A 287 2.30 -21.59 -1.88
C TRP A 287 1.79 -20.79 -3.08
N VAL A 288 1.52 -19.49 -2.90
CA VAL A 288 0.86 -18.64 -3.92
C VAL A 288 1.76 -18.50 -5.15
N GLY A 289 3.07 -18.24 -4.95
CA GLY A 289 4.05 -18.13 -6.04
C GLY A 289 4.33 -19.45 -6.77
N ARG A 290 4.04 -20.60 -6.12
CA ARG A 290 4.23 -21.95 -6.70
C ARG A 290 2.98 -22.48 -7.40
N SER A 291 1.94 -21.68 -7.51
CA SER A 291 0.67 -22.12 -8.12
C SER A 291 0.84 -22.30 -9.63
N LYS A 292 0.52 -23.49 -10.14
CA LYS A 292 0.52 -23.77 -11.59
C LYS A 292 -0.54 -22.98 -12.38
N ARG A 293 -1.51 -22.36 -11.71
CA ARG A 293 -2.61 -21.60 -12.34
C ARG A 293 -2.93 -20.34 -11.53
N PRO A 294 -1.99 -19.39 -11.42
CA PRO A 294 -2.14 -18.20 -10.57
C PRO A 294 -3.37 -17.36 -10.96
N GLY A 295 -3.70 -17.27 -12.25
CA GLY A 295 -4.89 -16.55 -12.68
C GLY A 295 -6.21 -17.19 -12.25
N ALA A 296 -6.29 -18.53 -12.18
CA ALA A 296 -7.47 -19.21 -11.64
C ALA A 296 -7.59 -19.02 -10.11
N VAL A 297 -6.47 -19.05 -9.40
CA VAL A 297 -6.43 -18.77 -7.95
C VAL A 297 -6.85 -17.33 -7.67
N LEU A 298 -6.37 -16.36 -8.44
CA LEU A 298 -6.77 -14.95 -8.34
C LEU A 298 -8.30 -14.82 -8.47
N ILE A 299 -8.88 -15.34 -9.54
CA ILE A 299 -10.33 -15.29 -9.74
C ILE A 299 -11.08 -15.98 -8.59
N GLY A 300 -10.60 -17.15 -8.14
CA GLY A 300 -11.15 -17.86 -6.98
C GLY A 300 -11.08 -17.05 -5.70
N SER A 301 -10.00 -16.32 -5.48
CA SER A 301 -9.82 -15.45 -4.32
C SER A 301 -10.80 -14.27 -4.33
N VAL A 302 -10.99 -13.61 -5.48
CA VAL A 302 -11.99 -12.53 -5.61
C VAL A 302 -13.41 -13.06 -5.41
N LEU A 303 -13.72 -14.25 -5.93
CA LEU A 303 -15.00 -14.93 -5.69
C LEU A 303 -15.23 -15.20 -4.21
N VAL A 304 -14.22 -15.73 -3.50
CA VAL A 304 -14.27 -15.98 -2.05
C VAL A 304 -14.45 -14.68 -1.28
N THR A 305 -13.76 -13.62 -1.67
CA THR A 305 -13.93 -12.27 -1.06
C THR A 305 -15.40 -11.84 -1.18
N GLY A 306 -15.98 -11.88 -2.37
CA GLY A 306 -17.38 -11.50 -2.57
C GLY A 306 -18.36 -12.36 -1.77
N LEU A 307 -18.19 -13.70 -1.76
CA LEU A 307 -19.03 -14.60 -0.95
C LEU A 307 -18.88 -14.37 0.55
N ALA A 308 -17.67 -14.05 1.01
CA ALA A 308 -17.41 -13.73 2.42
C ALA A 308 -18.07 -12.39 2.82
N VAL A 309 -18.01 -11.38 1.97
CA VAL A 309 -18.72 -10.09 2.19
C VAL A 309 -20.24 -10.32 2.19
N ALA A 310 -20.77 -11.15 1.30
CA ALA A 310 -22.19 -11.54 1.32
C ALA A 310 -22.55 -12.26 2.62
N GLY A 311 -21.69 -13.17 3.08
CA GLY A 311 -21.83 -13.87 4.37
C GLY A 311 -21.80 -12.91 5.57
N PHE A 312 -20.95 -11.88 5.52
CA PHE A 312 -20.96 -10.80 6.50
C PHE A 312 -22.33 -10.10 6.56
N GLY A 313 -22.90 -9.75 5.41
CA GLY A 313 -24.24 -9.14 5.32
C GLY A 313 -25.36 -9.98 5.92
N LEU A 314 -25.22 -11.30 5.91
CA LEU A 314 -26.19 -12.25 6.50
C LEU A 314 -25.90 -12.57 7.97
N SER A 315 -24.77 -12.16 8.53
CA SER A 315 -24.33 -12.56 9.86
C SER A 315 -25.29 -12.07 10.94
N PRO A 316 -25.78 -12.96 11.84
CA PRO A 316 -26.71 -12.58 12.90
C PRO A 316 -26.02 -11.99 14.13
N SER A 317 -24.70 -12.14 14.27
CA SER A 317 -23.92 -11.68 15.43
C SER A 317 -22.48 -11.36 15.02
N VAL A 318 -21.72 -10.75 15.95
CA VAL A 318 -20.35 -10.29 15.67
C VAL A 318 -19.38 -11.41 15.36
N VAL A 319 -19.56 -12.62 15.92
CA VAL A 319 -18.61 -13.73 15.70
C VAL A 319 -18.61 -14.23 14.25
N PRO A 320 -19.74 -14.64 13.63
CA PRO A 320 -19.75 -14.99 12.22
C PRO A 320 -19.41 -13.80 11.32
N ALA A 321 -19.75 -12.56 11.70
CA ALA A 321 -19.35 -11.36 10.99
C ALA A 321 -17.82 -11.20 10.95
N PHE A 322 -17.16 -11.36 12.11
CA PHE A 322 -15.71 -11.33 12.23
C PHE A 322 -15.05 -12.39 11.36
N LEU A 323 -15.52 -13.63 11.42
CA LEU A 323 -14.96 -14.73 10.63
C LEU A 323 -15.13 -14.49 9.13
N ALA A 324 -16.31 -14.01 8.70
CA ALA A 324 -16.56 -13.69 7.31
C ALA A 324 -15.62 -12.57 6.80
N LEU A 325 -15.45 -11.50 7.59
CA LEU A 325 -14.53 -10.41 7.25
C LEU A 325 -13.06 -10.86 7.26
N ALA A 326 -12.66 -11.75 8.18
CA ALA A 326 -11.32 -12.32 8.18
C ALA A 326 -11.07 -13.18 6.93
N VAL A 327 -12.05 -13.98 6.49
CA VAL A 327 -11.96 -14.73 5.23
C VAL A 327 -11.88 -13.77 4.04
N ALA A 328 -12.67 -12.69 4.03
CA ALA A 328 -12.60 -11.67 2.98
C ALA A 328 -11.23 -11.02 2.91
N GLY A 329 -10.64 -10.64 4.06
CA GLY A 329 -9.29 -10.08 4.13
C GLY A 329 -8.21 -11.06 3.68
N ALA A 330 -8.30 -12.33 4.09
CA ALA A 330 -7.36 -13.36 3.65
C ALA A 330 -7.41 -13.57 2.14
N ALA A 331 -8.61 -13.73 1.58
CA ALA A 331 -8.80 -13.93 0.15
C ALA A 331 -8.39 -12.69 -0.65
N GLY A 332 -8.71 -11.47 -0.16
CA GLY A 332 -8.28 -10.21 -0.76
C GLY A 332 -6.75 -10.08 -0.82
N THR A 333 -6.04 -10.51 0.22
CA THR A 333 -4.57 -10.49 0.25
C THR A 333 -3.97 -11.45 -0.77
N VAL A 334 -4.50 -12.68 -0.89
CA VAL A 334 -4.06 -13.63 -1.92
C VAL A 334 -4.32 -13.05 -3.32
N ALA A 335 -5.49 -12.43 -3.52
CA ALA A 335 -5.82 -11.76 -4.78
C ALA A 335 -4.82 -10.64 -5.10
N ALA A 336 -4.50 -9.77 -4.14
CA ALA A 336 -3.57 -8.66 -4.33
C ALA A 336 -2.15 -9.13 -4.69
N ILE A 337 -1.65 -10.19 -4.04
CA ILE A 337 -0.33 -10.77 -4.35
C ILE A 337 -0.28 -11.28 -5.80
N LEU A 338 -1.31 -12.02 -6.21
CA LEU A 338 -1.38 -12.61 -7.56
C LEU A 338 -1.63 -11.57 -8.64
N ASP A 339 -2.50 -10.60 -8.35
CA ASP A 339 -2.77 -9.49 -9.26
C ASP A 339 -1.50 -8.70 -9.57
N TYR A 340 -0.74 -8.33 -8.52
CA TYR A 340 0.53 -7.64 -8.67
C TYR A 340 1.55 -8.45 -9.48
N ALA A 341 1.72 -9.75 -9.17
CA ALA A 341 2.66 -10.61 -9.85
C ALA A 341 2.31 -10.80 -11.33
N LEU A 342 1.03 -11.10 -11.63
CA LEU A 342 0.55 -11.28 -13.02
C LEU A 342 0.61 -9.96 -13.80
N LEU A 343 0.30 -8.84 -13.17
CA LEU A 343 0.37 -7.52 -13.80
C LEU A 343 1.81 -7.17 -14.19
N GLN A 344 2.78 -7.39 -13.30
CA GLN A 344 4.19 -7.15 -13.56
C GLN A 344 4.71 -8.05 -14.69
N HIS A 345 4.29 -9.33 -14.70
CA HIS A 345 4.72 -10.28 -15.74
C HIS A 345 4.15 -9.94 -17.13
N HIS A 346 2.86 -9.54 -17.21
CA HIS A 346 2.20 -9.26 -18.50
C HIS A 346 2.35 -7.80 -18.97
N THR A 347 3.05 -6.95 -18.22
CA THR A 347 3.26 -5.55 -18.59
C THR A 347 4.70 -5.33 -19.05
N PRO A 348 4.93 -4.82 -20.28
CA PRO A 348 6.27 -4.47 -20.75
C PRO A 348 6.99 -3.49 -19.80
N ASP A 349 8.30 -3.64 -19.63
CA ASP A 349 9.12 -2.86 -18.68
C ASP A 349 8.91 -1.35 -18.81
N ARG A 350 8.86 -0.85 -20.04
CA ARG A 350 8.61 0.57 -20.36
C ARG A 350 7.25 1.11 -19.85
N LEU A 351 6.27 0.24 -19.59
CA LEU A 351 4.92 0.62 -19.14
C LEU A 351 4.67 0.29 -17.67
N ARG A 352 5.55 -0.45 -16.97
CA ARG A 352 5.33 -0.89 -15.58
C ARG A 352 5.02 0.27 -14.64
N GLY A 353 5.83 1.33 -14.67
CA GLY A 353 5.60 2.49 -13.81
C GLY A 353 4.26 3.20 -14.06
N ARG A 354 3.90 3.33 -15.36
CA ARG A 354 2.60 3.93 -15.76
C ARG A 354 1.43 3.03 -15.37
N MET A 355 1.60 1.72 -15.45
CA MET A 355 0.57 0.74 -15.04
C MET A 355 0.33 0.78 -13.53
N VAL A 356 1.37 0.92 -12.72
CA VAL A 356 1.23 1.12 -11.26
C VAL A 356 0.39 2.38 -10.98
N SER A 357 0.59 3.47 -11.72
CA SER A 357 -0.23 4.68 -11.57
C SER A 357 -1.70 4.44 -11.95
N VAL A 358 -1.97 3.65 -13.00
CA VAL A 358 -3.34 3.28 -13.41
C VAL A 358 -4.02 2.46 -12.32
N VAL A 359 -3.34 1.44 -11.78
CA VAL A 359 -3.88 0.59 -10.70
C VAL A 359 -4.14 1.40 -9.43
N THR A 360 -3.21 2.30 -9.05
CA THR A 360 -3.40 3.16 -7.87
C THR A 360 -4.62 4.08 -8.05
N ALA A 361 -4.78 4.68 -9.23
CA ALA A 361 -5.94 5.52 -9.54
C ALA A 361 -7.25 4.71 -9.53
N GLU A 362 -7.23 3.49 -10.06
CA GLU A 362 -8.35 2.56 -10.04
C GLU A 362 -8.75 2.20 -8.62
N GLN A 363 -7.80 1.78 -7.77
CA GLN A 363 -8.04 1.44 -6.37
C GLN A 363 -8.65 2.62 -5.61
N THR A 364 -8.03 3.81 -5.69
CA THR A 364 -8.52 5.00 -5.00
C THR A 364 -9.92 5.40 -5.47
N THR A 365 -10.17 5.37 -6.79
CA THR A 365 -11.49 5.73 -7.34
C THR A 365 -12.54 4.66 -6.98
N GLY A 366 -12.14 3.37 -7.01
CA GLY A 366 -12.98 2.26 -6.64
C GLY A 366 -13.39 2.29 -5.17
N GLU A 367 -12.46 2.58 -4.25
CA GLU A 367 -12.75 2.75 -2.82
C GLU A 367 -13.74 3.88 -2.58
N ILE A 368 -13.49 5.07 -3.16
CA ILE A 368 -14.41 6.23 -3.03
C ILE A 368 -15.80 5.90 -3.59
N GLY A 369 -15.85 5.29 -4.78
CA GLY A 369 -17.10 4.90 -5.43
C GLY A 369 -17.85 3.83 -4.67
N GLY A 370 -17.13 2.83 -4.14
CA GLY A 370 -17.71 1.72 -3.38
C GLY A 370 -18.30 2.15 -2.04
N GLU A 371 -17.62 3.03 -1.31
CA GLU A 371 -18.17 3.60 -0.08
C GLU A 371 -19.46 4.39 -0.33
N ALA A 372 -19.49 5.18 -1.40
CA ALA A 372 -20.68 5.94 -1.78
C ALA A 372 -21.83 5.01 -2.24
N GLU A 373 -21.52 4.03 -3.07
CA GLU A 373 -22.46 3.06 -3.61
C GLU A 373 -23.12 2.25 -2.49
N VAL A 374 -22.32 1.65 -1.61
CA VAL A 374 -22.85 0.82 -0.53
C VAL A 374 -23.64 1.63 0.51
N ALA A 375 -23.25 2.88 0.77
CA ALA A 375 -24.00 3.78 1.64
C ALA A 375 -25.36 4.16 1.03
N LEU A 376 -25.43 4.32 -0.29
CA LEU A 376 -26.70 4.52 -0.98
C LEU A 376 -27.57 3.26 -0.96
N LEU A 377 -26.99 2.08 -1.16
CA LEU A 377 -27.72 0.81 -1.06
C LEU A 377 -28.28 0.59 0.34
N ALA A 378 -27.57 0.97 1.40
CA ALA A 378 -28.03 0.85 2.78
C ALA A 378 -29.35 1.60 3.07
N ARG A 379 -29.61 2.68 2.33
CA ARG A 379 -30.89 3.42 2.42
C ARG A 379 -32.10 2.63 1.90
N TRP A 380 -31.86 1.69 0.96
CA TRP A 380 -32.92 0.94 0.29
C TRP A 380 -33.10 -0.46 0.85
N PHE A 381 -32.00 -1.11 1.27
CA PHE A 381 -31.93 -2.52 1.59
C PHE A 381 -31.53 -2.82 3.04
N ASN A 382 -31.43 -1.85 3.91
CA ASN A 382 -30.77 -1.89 5.22
C ASN A 382 -29.26 -2.26 5.12
N PRO A 383 -28.44 -2.05 6.17
CA PRO A 383 -26.99 -2.26 6.11
C PRO A 383 -26.57 -3.69 5.76
N GLY A 384 -27.26 -4.70 6.35
CA GLY A 384 -26.96 -6.10 6.06
C GLY A 384 -27.33 -6.50 4.63
N GLY A 385 -28.46 -5.98 4.10
CA GLY A 385 -28.85 -6.17 2.71
C GLY A 385 -27.92 -5.50 1.73
N ALA A 386 -27.43 -4.30 2.05
CA ALA A 386 -26.43 -3.59 1.25
C ALA A 386 -25.11 -4.40 1.16
N ALA A 387 -24.60 -4.88 2.30
CA ALA A 387 -23.40 -5.73 2.34
C ALA A 387 -23.60 -7.04 1.56
N LEU A 388 -24.77 -7.67 1.67
CA LEU A 388 -25.12 -8.88 0.92
C LEU A 388 -25.07 -8.64 -0.60
N LEU A 389 -25.73 -7.59 -1.07
CA LEU A 389 -25.75 -7.22 -2.49
C LEU A 389 -24.35 -6.89 -3.00
N ASN A 390 -23.61 -6.10 -2.24
CA ASN A 390 -22.23 -5.73 -2.54
C ASN A 390 -21.37 -6.98 -2.76
N GLY A 391 -21.42 -7.94 -1.82
CA GLY A 391 -20.67 -9.20 -1.94
C GLY A 391 -21.13 -10.07 -3.10
N ILE A 392 -22.44 -10.15 -3.39
CA ILE A 392 -22.96 -10.88 -4.55
C ILE A 392 -22.45 -10.24 -5.85
N VAL A 393 -22.46 -8.92 -5.99
CA VAL A 393 -21.98 -8.24 -7.19
C VAL A 393 -20.49 -8.48 -7.39
N CYS A 394 -19.68 -8.42 -6.32
CA CYS A 394 -18.26 -8.77 -6.36
C CYS A 394 -18.05 -10.21 -6.84
N ALA A 395 -18.77 -11.18 -6.28
CA ALA A 395 -18.70 -12.58 -6.66
C ALA A 395 -19.11 -12.80 -8.13
N LEU A 396 -20.18 -12.15 -8.57
CA LEU A 396 -20.64 -12.19 -9.97
C LEU A 396 -19.62 -11.57 -10.92
N ALA A 397 -18.98 -10.47 -10.55
CA ALA A 397 -17.91 -9.86 -11.34
C ALA A 397 -16.75 -10.86 -11.56
N ALA A 398 -16.33 -11.58 -10.50
CA ALA A 398 -15.32 -12.63 -10.63
C ALA A 398 -15.74 -13.73 -11.60
N VAL A 399 -17.00 -14.20 -11.53
CA VAL A 399 -17.54 -15.21 -12.44
C VAL A 399 -17.60 -14.69 -13.88
N VAL A 400 -18.06 -13.46 -14.08
CA VAL A 400 -18.14 -12.83 -15.41
C VAL A 400 -16.75 -12.72 -16.04
N VAL A 401 -15.75 -12.27 -15.28
CA VAL A 401 -14.35 -12.19 -15.76
C VAL A 401 -13.79 -13.58 -16.06
N ALA A 402 -14.09 -14.58 -15.22
CA ALA A 402 -13.69 -15.98 -15.46
C ALA A 402 -14.22 -16.55 -16.78
N LEU A 403 -15.43 -16.15 -17.18
CA LEU A 403 -16.07 -16.59 -18.41
C LEU A 403 -15.65 -15.74 -19.62
N ALA A 404 -15.54 -14.42 -19.44
CA ALA A 404 -15.24 -13.48 -20.53
C ALA A 404 -13.74 -13.46 -20.90
N VAL A 405 -12.84 -13.78 -19.96
CA VAL A 405 -11.38 -13.73 -20.13
C VAL A 405 -10.74 -15.09 -19.85
N PRO A 406 -10.92 -16.11 -20.72
CA PRO A 406 -10.34 -17.44 -20.51
C PRO A 406 -8.80 -17.42 -20.44
N GLY A 407 -8.16 -16.43 -21.07
CA GLY A 407 -6.71 -16.20 -21.03
C GLY A 407 -6.22 -15.94 -19.60
N LEU A 408 -6.94 -15.14 -18.81
CA LEU A 408 -6.57 -14.88 -17.43
C LEU A 408 -6.62 -16.16 -16.58
N ARG A 409 -7.65 -16.99 -16.74
CA ARG A 409 -7.76 -18.26 -16.03
C ARG A 409 -6.61 -19.24 -16.33
N ARG A 410 -6.00 -19.11 -17.52
CA ARG A 410 -4.87 -19.94 -17.98
C ARG A 410 -3.52 -19.23 -17.82
N ALA A 411 -3.49 -18.01 -17.32
CA ALA A 411 -2.28 -17.27 -17.11
C ALA A 411 -1.38 -18.01 -16.12
N THR A 412 -0.09 -18.10 -16.45
CA THR A 412 0.97 -18.72 -15.66
C THR A 412 2.03 -17.67 -15.32
N LEU A 413 2.81 -17.91 -14.30
CA LEU A 413 4.06 -17.22 -14.01
C LEU A 413 5.21 -18.11 -14.52
N PRO A 414 6.36 -17.56 -14.93
CA PRO A 414 7.55 -18.35 -15.30
C PRO A 414 7.94 -19.23 -14.10
N ASP A 415 8.30 -20.48 -14.38
CA ASP A 415 8.96 -21.33 -13.38
C ASP A 415 10.41 -20.85 -13.23
N ASP A 416 10.90 -20.66 -11.99
CA ASP A 416 12.27 -20.21 -11.67
C ASP A 416 13.36 -21.16 -12.20
N GLU A 417 13.00 -22.30 -12.80
CA GLU A 417 13.93 -23.31 -13.36
C GLU A 417 14.35 -23.03 -14.82
N GLU A 418 13.69 -22.12 -15.56
CA GLU A 418 14.07 -21.83 -16.97
C GLU A 418 15.15 -20.76 -17.11
N GLU A 419 15.45 -19.95 -16.10
CA GLU A 419 16.53 -18.94 -16.14
C GLU A 419 17.94 -19.51 -15.94
N ASP A 420 18.08 -20.73 -15.40
CA ASP A 420 19.40 -21.36 -15.19
C ASP A 420 19.92 -22.17 -16.39
N ASP A 421 19.09 -22.47 -17.40
CA ASP A 421 19.47 -23.34 -18.54
C ASP A 421 19.95 -22.55 -19.77
N ASP A 422 19.66 -21.27 -19.90
CA ASP A 422 20.12 -20.42 -21.01
C ASP A 422 21.56 -19.87 -20.82
N GLY A 423 22.22 -20.16 -19.69
CA GLY A 423 23.55 -19.67 -19.34
C GLY A 423 24.71 -20.64 -19.59
N HIS A 424 24.47 -21.89 -20.06
CA HIS A 424 25.53 -22.92 -20.06
C HIS A 424 25.89 -23.52 -21.42
N ASP A 425 25.27 -23.09 -22.53
CA ASP A 425 25.68 -23.53 -23.87
C ASP A 425 26.46 -22.46 -24.62
N GLY A 426 27.75 -22.41 -24.42
CA GLY A 426 28.59 -21.50 -25.23
C GLY A 426 30.08 -21.52 -24.96
N HIS A 427 30.67 -22.61 -24.52
CA HIS A 427 32.13 -22.80 -24.65
C HIS A 427 32.52 -24.26 -24.48
N GLU A 428 32.32 -25.04 -25.54
CA GLU A 428 33.09 -26.26 -25.78
C GLU A 428 33.60 -26.31 -27.22
N ASP A 429 34.91 -26.43 -27.27
CA ASP A 429 35.69 -27.13 -28.26
C ASP A 429 36.05 -26.51 -29.62
N GLY A 430 37.24 -26.04 -29.61
CA GLY A 430 38.13 -25.96 -30.76
C GLY A 430 39.50 -26.54 -30.40
N ALA A 431 39.59 -27.81 -30.04
CA ALA A 431 40.87 -28.53 -29.97
C ALA A 431 41.14 -29.19 -31.32
N GLY A 432 42.05 -28.67 -32.07
CA GLY A 432 42.68 -29.29 -33.26
C GLY A 432 44.17 -29.56 -33.01
N PRO A 433 44.80 -30.57 -33.63
CA PRO A 433 45.96 -31.26 -33.11
C PRO A 433 47.30 -30.64 -33.48
N SER A 434 48.24 -30.90 -32.57
CA SER A 434 49.70 -30.83 -32.61
C SER A 434 50.43 -31.05 -33.95
N GLY A 435 51.44 -30.24 -34.20
CA GLY A 435 52.60 -30.54 -35.07
C GLY A 435 53.76 -29.59 -34.73
N PRO A 436 55.01 -30.05 -34.78
CA PRO A 436 56.09 -29.53 -33.94
C PRO A 436 57.17 -28.72 -34.71
N VAL A 437 57.95 -27.95 -33.92
CA VAL A 437 59.42 -27.77 -34.00
C VAL A 437 60.04 -26.62 -34.79
N HIS A 438 61.06 -26.09 -34.11
CA HIS A 438 62.21 -25.21 -34.47
C HIS A 438 61.96 -23.71 -34.43
N GLY A 439 62.65 -22.92 -33.64
CA GLY A 439 64.05 -22.96 -33.23
C GLY A 439 64.56 -21.53 -33.32
N THR A 440 65.41 -21.18 -32.36
CA THR A 440 66.38 -20.10 -32.32
C THR A 440 66.00 -18.69 -31.89
N ASP A 441 66.55 -18.38 -30.72
CA ASP A 441 67.00 -17.11 -30.14
C ASP A 441 68.00 -16.35 -31.10
N PRO A 442 68.55 -15.18 -30.74
CA PRO A 442 68.33 -14.24 -29.62
C PRO A 442 68.56 -12.72 -29.97
N VAL A 443 68.43 -11.86 -28.92
CA VAL A 443 69.26 -10.66 -28.63
C VAL A 443 68.97 -9.35 -29.39
N HIS A 444 68.59 -8.29 -28.69
CA HIS A 444 69.33 -7.08 -28.33
C HIS A 444 68.48 -6.07 -27.59
N THR A 445 68.85 -5.78 -26.37
CA THR A 445 69.22 -4.51 -25.68
C THR A 445 69.09 -3.20 -26.45
N GLU A 446 68.46 -2.19 -25.77
CA GLU A 446 69.04 -0.87 -25.39
C GLU A 446 67.92 0.00 -24.79
N GLN A 447 68.02 0.37 -23.59
CA GLN A 447 68.46 1.54 -22.83
C GLN A 447 68.21 2.93 -23.46
N GLY A 448 67.63 3.82 -22.67
CA GLY A 448 67.66 5.31 -22.81
C GLY A 448 66.43 5.95 -22.22
N ASP A 449 66.36 6.24 -20.95
CA ASP A 449 66.79 7.39 -20.14
C ASP A 449 66.24 8.76 -20.62
N GLY A 450 65.62 9.52 -19.72
CA GLY A 450 65.32 10.91 -19.94
C GLY A 450 64.10 11.49 -19.21
N ARG A 451 64.24 11.76 -17.94
CA ARG A 451 63.45 12.78 -17.16
C ARG A 451 63.87 14.21 -17.55
N PRO A 452 63.34 15.27 -16.97
CA PRO A 452 62.00 15.83 -16.77
C PRO A 452 61.92 17.31 -17.18
N THR A 453 60.72 17.94 -17.14
CA THR A 453 60.64 19.36 -16.70
C THR A 453 59.18 19.82 -16.57
N ALA A 454 58.79 20.25 -15.39
CA ALA A 454 57.83 21.31 -15.20
C ALA A 454 58.60 22.67 -15.34
N PRO A 455 57.97 23.88 -15.46
CA PRO A 455 57.00 24.43 -14.52
C PRO A 455 56.04 25.52 -15.07
N ALA A 456 55.17 25.92 -14.12
CA ALA A 456 54.73 27.30 -13.81
C ALA A 456 53.49 27.88 -14.50
N SER A 457 52.59 28.19 -13.60
CA SER A 457 51.49 29.16 -13.61
C SER A 457 51.91 30.61 -14.05
N PRO A 458 50.98 31.54 -14.28
CA PRO A 458 50.18 32.13 -13.22
C PRO A 458 48.65 31.91 -13.34
#